data_f071631965a7a8c3dbbef93b5183ee60
#
_entry.id   f071631965a7a8c3dbbef93b5183ee60
#
_cell.length_a   1.000
_cell.length_b   1.000
_cell.length_c   1.000
_cell.angle_alpha   90.00
_cell.angle_beta   90.00
_cell.angle_gamma   90.00
#
_symmetry.space_group_name_H-M   'P 1'
#
loop_
_entity.id
_entity.type
_entity.pdbx_description
1 polymer ?
#
loop_
_entity_poly.entity_id
_entity_poly.type
_entity_poly.pdbx_seq_one_letter_code
_entity_poly.pdbx_strand_id
1 'polypeptide(L)'
;KGKTYHLSKLNDCLYKGINLIQIFEDEYMNNREIVLNKISHIVGLDNTKPKIFARKCVVHEITKDEAKEFLNRNHIQGFASASLYLGLKYEGRLIAVMTFLEESEGYWNLNRFATEITHNCIGAGGKLFKYFIRNYEFKEIKSFADRRWTINYDNNLYTKLGFENVGFTPANYTYYNPKVEKFKRFHKFGFRKQTLHKKYGLPLSMTETEMIKELGYDRIWDCGLIKYVYKQIK
;
A
#
# COMPACT_ATOMS: atom_id res chain seq x y z
N LYS A 1 -16.81 -15.97 -4.33
CA LYS A 1 -16.75 -16.02 -2.85
C LYS A 1 -17.39 -14.74 -2.28
N GLY A 2 -18.07 -14.85 -1.12
CA GLY A 2 -18.82 -13.73 -0.53
C GLY A 2 -17.91 -12.57 -0.06
N LYS A 3 -18.55 -11.41 0.20
CA LYS A 3 -17.90 -10.15 0.63
C LYS A 3 -16.96 -10.30 1.83
N THR A 4 -17.28 -11.17 2.76
CA THR A 4 -16.54 -11.34 4.03
C THR A 4 -15.55 -12.51 4.01
N TYR A 5 -15.46 -13.27 2.93
CA TYR A 5 -14.68 -14.52 2.89
C TYR A 5 -13.23 -14.36 3.36
N HIS A 6 -12.49 -13.41 2.78
CA HIS A 6 -11.09 -13.19 3.13
C HIS A 6 -10.93 -12.59 4.53
N LEU A 7 -11.84 -11.67 4.90
CA LEU A 7 -11.85 -11.03 6.22
C LEU A 7 -12.20 -12.04 7.33
N SER A 8 -13.22 -12.89 7.14
CA SER A 8 -13.58 -13.91 8.13
C SER A 8 -12.42 -14.87 8.34
N LYS A 9 -11.82 -15.38 7.25
CA LYS A 9 -10.64 -16.26 7.33
C LYS A 9 -9.47 -15.60 8.08
N LEU A 10 -9.21 -14.30 7.85
CA LEU A 10 -8.19 -13.55 8.58
C LEU A 10 -8.52 -13.49 10.07
N ASN A 11 -9.75 -13.14 10.43
CA ASN A 11 -10.18 -13.01 11.82
C ASN A 11 -10.14 -14.37 12.56
N ASP A 12 -10.56 -15.45 11.90
CA ASP A 12 -10.53 -16.81 12.47
C ASP A 12 -9.07 -17.25 12.75
N CYS A 13 -8.14 -16.94 11.87
CA CYS A 13 -6.72 -17.21 12.09
C CYS A 13 -6.16 -16.37 13.23
N LEU A 14 -6.47 -15.07 13.28
CA LEU A 14 -6.03 -14.17 14.35
C LEU A 14 -6.56 -14.63 15.71
N TYR A 15 -7.83 -15.03 15.78
CA TYR A 15 -8.42 -15.59 17.01
C TYR A 15 -7.67 -16.82 17.53
N LYS A 16 -7.10 -17.61 16.62
CA LYS A 16 -6.29 -18.80 16.96
C LYS A 16 -4.81 -18.50 17.13
N GLY A 17 -4.39 -17.24 17.14
CA GLY A 17 -2.98 -16.84 17.21
C GLY A 17 -2.16 -17.16 15.96
N ILE A 18 -2.81 -17.39 14.82
CA ILE A 18 -2.16 -17.72 13.55
C ILE A 18 -2.04 -16.46 12.70
N ASN A 19 -0.82 -16.16 12.26
CA ASN A 19 -0.55 -15.08 11.31
C ASN A 19 -0.87 -15.54 9.88
N LEU A 20 -1.94 -15.02 9.29
CA LEU A 20 -2.36 -15.33 7.93
C LEU A 20 -1.94 -14.22 6.96
N ILE A 21 -1.15 -14.56 5.97
CA ILE A 21 -0.87 -13.70 4.81
C ILE A 21 -1.76 -14.13 3.65
N GLN A 22 -2.47 -13.19 3.04
CA GLN A 22 -3.31 -13.45 1.87
C GLN A 22 -2.77 -12.69 0.66
N ILE A 23 -2.30 -13.43 -0.33
CA ILE A 23 -1.69 -12.91 -1.54
C ILE A 23 -2.66 -13.13 -2.69
N PHE A 24 -2.95 -12.08 -3.45
CA PHE A 24 -3.69 -12.23 -4.68
C PHE A 24 -2.77 -12.74 -5.80
N GLU A 25 -3.32 -13.53 -6.70
CA GLU A 25 -2.55 -14.17 -7.78
C GLU A 25 -1.81 -13.14 -8.65
N ASP A 26 -2.45 -12.02 -8.98
CA ASP A 26 -1.84 -10.94 -9.76
C ASP A 26 -0.66 -10.26 -9.04
N GLU A 27 -0.70 -10.15 -7.70
CA GLU A 27 0.44 -9.64 -6.93
C GLU A 27 1.65 -10.56 -7.08
N TYR A 28 1.43 -11.88 -6.97
CA TYR A 28 2.52 -12.85 -7.11
C TYR A 28 3.04 -12.94 -8.54
N MET A 29 2.16 -12.96 -9.55
CA MET A 29 2.57 -13.12 -10.95
C MET A 29 3.28 -11.88 -11.49
N ASN A 30 2.84 -10.67 -11.09
CA ASN A 30 3.40 -9.43 -11.64
C ASN A 30 4.53 -8.83 -10.77
N ASN A 31 4.58 -9.16 -9.46
CA ASN A 31 5.53 -8.56 -8.51
C ASN A 31 6.19 -9.63 -7.62
N ARG A 32 6.57 -10.77 -8.23
CA ARG A 32 7.06 -11.94 -7.50
C ARG A 32 8.20 -11.63 -6.53
N GLU A 33 9.19 -10.86 -6.97
CA GLU A 33 10.36 -10.50 -6.15
C GLU A 33 9.96 -9.67 -4.93
N ILE A 34 9.04 -8.70 -5.11
CA ILE A 34 8.53 -7.88 -4.01
C ILE A 34 7.74 -8.74 -3.02
N VAL A 35 6.90 -9.66 -3.51
CA VAL A 35 6.12 -10.58 -2.69
C VAL A 35 7.04 -11.47 -1.86
N LEU A 36 8.02 -12.12 -2.49
CA LEU A 36 8.98 -13.01 -1.81
C LEU A 36 9.81 -12.24 -0.80
N ASN A 37 10.24 -11.00 -1.12
CA ASN A 37 10.94 -10.13 -0.20
C ASN A 37 10.10 -9.81 1.05
N LYS A 38 8.82 -9.45 0.88
CA LYS A 38 7.91 -9.20 2.01
C LYS A 38 7.71 -10.43 2.87
N ILE A 39 7.55 -11.62 2.26
CA ILE A 39 7.44 -12.87 2.99
C ILE A 39 8.73 -13.14 3.78
N SER A 40 9.90 -13.03 3.14
CA SER A 40 11.21 -13.22 3.80
C SER A 40 11.38 -12.30 5.01
N HIS A 41 10.95 -11.03 4.89
CA HIS A 41 10.96 -10.09 6.01
C HIS A 41 10.02 -10.53 7.15
N ILE A 42 8.80 -10.95 6.82
CA ILE A 42 7.79 -11.38 7.79
C ILE A 42 8.25 -12.62 8.58
N VAL A 43 8.92 -13.56 7.92
CA VAL A 43 9.42 -14.79 8.54
C VAL A 43 10.85 -14.66 9.10
N GLY A 44 11.45 -13.45 9.05
CA GLY A 44 12.78 -13.17 9.63
C GLY A 44 13.95 -13.70 8.81
N LEU A 45 13.78 -14.01 7.53
CA LEU A 45 14.83 -14.53 6.64
C LEU A 45 15.62 -13.44 5.90
N ASP A 46 15.31 -12.17 6.11
CA ASP A 46 16.00 -11.04 5.44
C ASP A 46 17.34 -10.63 6.09
N ASN A 47 17.74 -11.29 7.19
CA ASN A 47 18.97 -11.00 7.92
C ASN A 47 20.25 -11.24 7.11
N THR A 48 20.18 -11.99 6.01
CA THR A 48 21.32 -12.28 5.12
C THR A 48 21.62 -11.14 4.14
N LYS A 49 20.71 -10.18 3.98
CA LYS A 49 20.89 -9.06 3.04
C LYS A 49 21.92 -8.06 3.56
N PRO A 50 22.67 -7.41 2.65
CA PRO A 50 23.53 -6.30 3.01
C PRO A 50 22.75 -5.22 3.76
N LYS A 51 23.33 -4.67 4.83
CA LYS A 51 22.67 -3.69 5.70
C LYS A 51 23.15 -2.28 5.36
N ILE A 52 22.20 -1.38 5.10
CA ILE A 52 22.46 0.05 4.98
C ILE A 52 21.78 0.76 6.16
N PHE A 53 22.58 1.50 6.93
CA PHE A 53 22.07 2.24 8.09
C PHE A 53 21.68 3.65 7.65
N ALA A 54 20.46 4.07 7.94
CA ALA A 54 19.93 5.39 7.56
C ALA A 54 20.79 6.56 8.10
N ARG A 55 21.55 6.40 9.19
CA ARG A 55 22.47 7.41 9.70
C ARG A 55 23.58 7.80 8.69
N LYS A 56 23.93 6.91 7.76
CA LYS A 56 24.91 7.14 6.69
C LYS A 56 24.30 7.73 5.42
N CYS A 57 22.99 7.94 5.39
CA CYS A 57 22.25 8.35 4.22
C CYS A 57 21.81 9.81 4.33
N VAL A 58 21.51 10.45 3.21
CA VAL A 58 20.98 11.82 3.13
C VAL A 58 19.56 11.80 2.59
N VAL A 59 18.69 12.63 3.17
CA VAL A 59 17.31 12.81 2.68
C VAL A 59 17.32 13.93 1.64
N HIS A 60 16.60 13.69 0.53
CA HIS A 60 16.36 14.66 -0.53
C HIS A 60 14.89 14.68 -0.89
N GLU A 61 14.37 15.82 -1.29
CA GLU A 61 13.21 15.85 -2.15
C GLU A 61 13.62 15.30 -3.52
N ILE A 62 12.79 14.42 -4.07
CA ILE A 62 13.04 13.77 -5.36
C ILE A 62 11.90 14.07 -6.34
N THR A 63 12.16 13.88 -7.62
CA THR A 63 11.15 14.08 -8.64
C THR A 63 10.07 12.98 -8.60
N LYS A 64 8.92 13.29 -9.16
CA LYS A 64 7.84 12.31 -9.36
C LYS A 64 8.31 11.08 -10.13
N ASP A 65 9.16 11.27 -11.14
CA ASP A 65 9.62 10.17 -12.00
C ASP A 65 10.62 9.28 -11.26
N GLU A 66 11.56 9.83 -10.48
CA GLU A 66 12.43 9.03 -9.59
C GLU A 66 11.61 8.21 -8.59
N ALA A 67 10.59 8.83 -7.96
CA ALA A 67 9.72 8.14 -7.02
C ALA A 67 8.90 7.04 -7.72
N LYS A 68 8.38 7.29 -8.92
CA LYS A 68 7.60 6.34 -9.71
C LYS A 68 8.42 5.11 -10.10
N GLU A 69 9.62 5.33 -10.60
CA GLU A 69 10.54 4.25 -10.98
C GLU A 69 10.89 3.39 -9.76
N PHE A 70 11.26 4.02 -8.64
CA PHE A 70 11.62 3.33 -7.42
C PHE A 70 10.45 2.53 -6.82
N LEU A 71 9.27 3.15 -6.69
CA LEU A 71 8.10 2.52 -6.08
C LEU A 71 7.54 1.36 -6.92
N ASN A 72 7.59 1.45 -8.23
CA ASN A 72 7.16 0.36 -9.11
C ASN A 72 8.07 -0.88 -8.98
N ARG A 73 9.34 -0.71 -8.62
CA ARG A 73 10.28 -1.83 -8.39
C ARG A 73 10.29 -2.36 -6.96
N ASN A 74 9.83 -1.58 -5.98
CA ASN A 74 10.04 -1.90 -4.57
C ASN A 74 8.76 -1.93 -3.71
N HIS A 75 7.62 -1.42 -4.21
CA HIS A 75 6.37 -1.39 -3.48
C HIS A 75 5.30 -2.25 -4.13
N ILE A 76 4.64 -3.13 -3.38
CA ILE A 76 3.67 -4.11 -3.91
C ILE A 76 2.48 -3.47 -4.66
N GLN A 77 2.07 -2.27 -4.26
CA GLN A 77 1.01 -1.52 -4.94
C GLN A 77 1.57 -0.51 -5.98
N GLY A 78 2.89 -0.49 -6.18
CA GLY A 78 3.55 0.44 -7.07
C GLY A 78 3.38 1.91 -6.68
N PHE A 79 3.55 2.77 -7.66
CA PHE A 79 3.46 4.22 -7.53
C PHE A 79 2.02 4.70 -7.28
N ALA A 80 1.89 5.75 -6.49
CA ALA A 80 0.70 6.59 -6.40
C ALA A 80 1.13 8.06 -6.41
N SER A 81 0.35 8.93 -7.06
CA SER A 81 0.60 10.37 -7.06
C SER A 81 0.53 10.93 -5.64
N ALA A 82 1.40 11.89 -5.37
CA ALA A 82 1.55 12.56 -4.08
C ALA A 82 1.89 14.05 -4.29
N SER A 83 1.82 14.83 -3.22
CA SER A 83 2.23 16.23 -3.22
C SER A 83 3.71 16.38 -2.93
N LEU A 84 4.29 15.42 -2.18
CA LEU A 84 5.69 15.43 -1.78
C LEU A 84 6.29 14.03 -1.91
N TYR A 85 7.51 13.96 -2.43
CA TYR A 85 8.30 12.74 -2.62
C TYR A 85 9.64 12.92 -1.92
N LEU A 86 9.87 12.14 -0.85
CA LEU A 86 11.12 12.11 -0.11
C LEU A 86 11.90 10.85 -0.44
N GLY A 87 13.15 11.01 -0.85
CA GLY A 87 14.09 9.95 -1.13
C GLY A 87 15.22 9.91 -0.10
N LEU A 88 15.63 8.72 0.30
CA LEU A 88 16.82 8.48 1.11
C LEU A 88 17.94 7.97 0.19
N LYS A 89 19.04 8.71 0.10
CA LYS A 89 20.18 8.36 -0.75
C LYS A 89 21.38 7.91 0.07
N TYR A 90 22.02 6.81 -0.34
CA TYR A 90 23.28 6.29 0.15
C TYR A 90 24.29 6.28 -0.99
N GLU A 91 25.40 6.99 -0.85
CA GLU A 91 26.41 7.13 -1.91
C GLU A 91 25.82 7.50 -3.28
N GLY A 92 24.89 8.46 -3.28
CA GLY A 92 24.19 8.94 -4.49
C GLY A 92 23.03 8.03 -4.97
N ARG A 93 22.94 6.78 -4.51
CA ARG A 93 21.90 5.82 -4.89
C ARG A 93 20.66 5.94 -4.01
N LEU A 94 19.49 5.96 -4.64
CA LEU A 94 18.20 5.97 -3.95
C LEU A 94 17.91 4.59 -3.34
N ILE A 95 17.73 4.52 -2.01
CA ILE A 95 17.54 3.27 -1.28
C ILE A 95 16.20 3.17 -0.53
N ALA A 96 15.50 4.28 -0.34
CA ALA A 96 14.15 4.30 0.21
C ALA A 96 13.40 5.54 -0.29
N VAL A 97 12.07 5.39 -0.40
CA VAL A 97 11.16 6.47 -0.78
C VAL A 97 9.97 6.49 0.17
N MET A 98 9.59 7.69 0.60
CA MET A 98 8.38 7.94 1.37
C MET A 98 7.61 9.10 0.71
N THR A 99 6.31 8.93 0.50
CA THR A 99 5.50 9.92 -0.20
C THR A 99 4.32 10.38 0.62
N PHE A 100 3.99 11.66 0.51
CA PHE A 100 2.93 12.31 1.24
C PHE A 100 1.98 13.03 0.27
N LEU A 101 0.69 12.78 0.42
CA LEU A 101 -0.36 13.49 -0.31
C LEU A 101 -1.03 14.46 0.66
N GLU A 102 -0.96 15.74 0.38
CA GLU A 102 -1.76 16.74 1.08
C GLU A 102 -3.20 16.70 0.54
N GLU A 103 -4.14 16.34 1.40
CA GLU A 103 -5.55 16.23 1.05
C GLU A 103 -6.31 17.54 1.28
N SER A 104 -5.86 18.30 2.26
CA SER A 104 -6.24 19.67 2.56
C SER A 104 -5.16 20.30 3.44
N GLU A 105 -5.20 21.60 3.63
CA GLU A 105 -4.19 22.37 4.37
C GLU A 105 -3.85 21.76 5.74
N GLY A 106 -2.63 21.24 5.85
CA GLY A 106 -2.11 20.59 7.05
C GLY A 106 -2.61 19.17 7.30
N TYR A 107 -3.47 18.58 6.44
CA TYR A 107 -3.93 17.20 6.53
C TYR A 107 -3.26 16.33 5.46
N TRP A 108 -2.36 15.47 5.91
CA TRP A 108 -1.52 14.67 5.04
C TRP A 108 -1.85 13.19 5.09
N ASN A 109 -1.57 12.51 3.99
CA ASN A 109 -1.64 11.06 3.89
C ASN A 109 -0.25 10.53 3.51
N LEU A 110 0.42 9.81 4.43
CA LEU A 110 1.59 9.01 4.11
C LEU A 110 1.10 7.84 3.26
N ASN A 111 1.14 7.97 1.94
CA ASN A 111 0.46 7.05 1.04
C ASN A 111 1.35 5.94 0.48
N ARG A 112 2.69 6.10 0.50
CA ARG A 112 3.65 5.06 0.12
C ARG A 112 4.93 5.17 0.95
N PHE A 113 5.44 4.02 1.33
CA PHE A 113 6.80 3.85 1.83
C PHE A 113 7.37 2.53 1.33
N ALA A 114 8.55 2.58 0.74
CA ALA A 114 9.30 1.40 0.35
C ALA A 114 10.79 1.60 0.57
N THR A 115 11.48 0.51 0.84
CA THR A 115 12.94 0.39 0.79
C THR A 115 13.33 -0.49 -0.38
N GLU A 116 14.55 -0.34 -0.86
CA GLU A 116 15.10 -1.22 -1.88
C GLU A 116 15.06 -2.68 -1.42
N ILE A 117 14.54 -3.58 -2.27
CA ILE A 117 14.31 -4.99 -1.90
C ILE A 117 15.60 -5.81 -1.75
N THR A 118 16.70 -5.35 -2.31
CA THR A 118 18.01 -6.03 -2.28
C THR A 118 18.80 -5.78 -1.00
N HIS A 119 18.45 -4.79 -0.20
CA HIS A 119 19.15 -4.38 1.02
C HIS A 119 18.21 -4.28 2.22
N ASN A 120 18.76 -4.45 3.40
CA ASN A 120 18.06 -4.13 4.64
C ASN A 120 18.38 -2.70 5.07
N CYS A 121 17.47 -1.76 4.79
CA CYS A 121 17.64 -0.32 5.02
C CYS A 121 17.20 0.06 6.44
N ILE A 122 18.07 -0.15 7.43
CA ILE A 122 17.75 0.01 8.85
C ILE A 122 17.54 1.49 9.21
N GLY A 123 16.37 1.81 9.75
CA GLY A 123 16.02 3.15 10.21
C GLY A 123 15.56 4.11 9.10
N ALA A 124 15.39 3.64 7.85
CA ALA A 124 15.00 4.46 6.72
C ALA A 124 13.66 5.18 6.93
N GLY A 125 12.62 4.44 7.38
CA GLY A 125 11.30 5.03 7.65
C GLY A 125 11.35 6.12 8.72
N GLY A 126 12.06 5.86 9.83
CA GLY A 126 12.23 6.84 10.90
C GLY A 126 12.96 8.11 10.45
N LYS A 127 13.98 7.97 9.58
CA LYS A 127 14.74 9.13 9.10
C LYS A 127 13.92 9.99 8.13
N LEU A 128 13.22 9.37 7.19
CA LEU A 128 12.35 10.07 6.23
C LEU A 128 11.17 10.75 6.94
N PHE A 129 10.52 10.05 7.87
CA PHE A 129 9.40 10.61 8.62
C PHE A 129 9.83 11.77 9.54
N LYS A 130 10.97 11.63 10.24
CA LYS A 130 11.53 12.73 11.05
C LYS A 130 11.90 13.94 10.21
N TYR A 131 12.38 13.74 8.98
CA TYR A 131 12.62 14.84 8.06
C TYR A 131 11.31 15.56 7.71
N PHE A 132 10.26 14.82 7.38
CA PHE A 132 8.94 15.40 7.10
C PHE A 132 8.44 16.26 8.26
N ILE A 133 8.34 15.72 9.47
CA ILE A 133 7.77 16.44 10.63
C ILE A 133 8.59 17.66 11.09
N ARG A 134 9.85 17.78 10.64
CA ARG A 134 10.72 18.92 10.95
C ARG A 134 10.67 20.03 9.91
N ASN A 135 10.30 19.74 8.68
CA ASN A 135 10.42 20.66 7.56
C ASN A 135 9.07 21.06 6.94
N TYR A 136 7.99 20.37 7.30
CA TYR A 136 6.65 20.64 6.76
C TYR A 136 5.63 20.84 7.87
N GLU A 137 4.73 21.78 7.67
CA GLU A 137 3.62 22.03 8.57
C GLU A 137 2.55 20.94 8.41
N PHE A 138 1.99 20.50 9.53
CA PHE A 138 0.90 19.52 9.54
C PHE A 138 0.05 19.66 10.81
N LYS A 139 -1.22 19.31 10.68
CA LYS A 139 -2.19 19.16 11.78
C LYS A 139 -2.37 17.68 12.12
N GLU A 140 -2.49 16.87 11.07
CA GLU A 140 -2.69 15.44 11.16
C GLU A 140 -2.04 14.74 9.95
N ILE A 141 -1.41 13.61 10.21
CA ILE A 141 -0.92 12.70 9.17
C ILE A 141 -1.64 11.37 9.34
N LYS A 142 -2.36 10.91 8.32
CA LYS A 142 -2.94 9.58 8.32
C LYS A 142 -2.16 8.63 7.43
N SER A 143 -2.31 7.33 7.67
CA SER A 143 -1.82 6.28 6.79
C SER A 143 -2.68 5.04 6.89
N PHE A 144 -2.54 4.13 5.92
CA PHE A 144 -3.35 2.92 5.84
C PHE A 144 -2.46 1.71 5.59
N ALA A 145 -2.57 0.70 6.45
CA ALA A 145 -1.87 -0.58 6.29
C ALA A 145 -2.84 -1.67 5.82
N ASP A 146 -2.43 -2.43 4.82
CA ASP A 146 -3.21 -3.56 4.32
C ASP A 146 -3.23 -4.71 5.34
N ARG A 147 -4.40 -5.06 5.85
CA ARG A 147 -4.59 -6.12 6.85
C ARG A 147 -4.14 -7.49 6.36
N ARG A 148 -4.12 -7.74 5.06
CA ARG A 148 -3.63 -8.98 4.47
C ARG A 148 -2.12 -9.19 4.67
N TRP A 149 -1.38 -8.08 4.83
CA TRP A 149 0.09 -8.04 4.95
C TRP A 149 0.60 -7.64 6.33
N THR A 150 -0.28 -7.16 7.22
CA THR A 150 0.11 -6.66 8.55
C THR A 150 -0.20 -7.71 9.60
N ILE A 151 0.83 -8.39 10.11
CA ILE A 151 0.69 -9.47 11.10
C ILE A 151 0.60 -8.97 12.54
N ASN A 152 1.14 -7.80 12.84
CA ASN A 152 1.05 -7.18 14.17
C ASN A 152 0.57 -5.75 14.05
N TYR A 153 -0.61 -5.46 14.62
CA TYR A 153 -1.28 -4.17 14.49
C TYR A 153 -0.69 -3.11 15.44
N ASP A 154 -0.08 -3.56 16.55
CA ASP A 154 0.44 -2.70 17.61
C ASP A 154 1.98 -2.61 17.63
N ASN A 155 2.67 -3.41 16.81
CA ASN A 155 4.13 -3.37 16.66
C ASN A 155 4.52 -3.46 15.17
N ASN A 156 4.44 -2.35 14.49
CA ASN A 156 4.80 -2.23 13.08
C ASN A 156 5.48 -0.89 12.79
N LEU A 157 5.71 -0.57 11.53
CA LEU A 157 6.33 0.69 11.13
C LEU A 157 5.58 1.90 11.69
N TYR A 158 4.25 1.93 11.57
CA TYR A 158 3.46 3.11 11.94
C TYR A 158 3.51 3.37 13.44
N THR A 159 3.34 2.35 14.27
CA THR A 159 3.42 2.49 15.72
C THR A 159 4.83 2.89 16.17
N LYS A 160 5.89 2.39 15.50
CA LYS A 160 7.27 2.81 15.74
C LYS A 160 7.56 4.25 15.32
N LEU A 161 6.79 4.81 14.41
CA LEU A 161 6.85 6.21 14.01
C LEU A 161 5.99 7.13 14.91
N GLY A 162 5.24 6.56 15.86
CA GLY A 162 4.36 7.29 16.78
C GLY A 162 2.92 7.48 16.30
N PHE A 163 2.50 6.77 15.26
CA PHE A 163 1.10 6.75 14.85
C PHE A 163 0.27 5.88 15.79
N GLU A 164 -0.96 6.29 16.03
CA GLU A 164 -1.98 5.55 16.75
C GLU A 164 -2.86 4.75 15.78
N ASN A 165 -3.19 3.51 16.13
CA ASN A 165 -4.21 2.72 15.44
C ASN A 165 -5.59 3.24 15.85
N VAL A 166 -6.33 3.80 14.90
CA VAL A 166 -7.67 4.37 15.15
C VAL A 166 -8.79 3.50 14.57
N GLY A 167 -8.49 2.25 14.23
CA GLY A 167 -9.49 1.26 13.80
C GLY A 167 -9.30 0.77 12.36
N PHE A 168 -10.35 0.18 11.81
CA PHE A 168 -10.31 -0.54 10.54
C PHE A 168 -11.29 0.05 9.53
N THR A 169 -10.90 0.03 8.26
CA THR A 169 -11.86 0.27 7.17
C THR A 169 -12.62 -1.01 6.86
N PRO A 170 -13.86 -0.92 6.35
CA PRO A 170 -14.56 -2.07 5.79
C PRO A 170 -13.74 -2.74 4.67
N ALA A 171 -13.99 -4.04 4.45
CA ALA A 171 -13.47 -4.74 3.28
C ALA A 171 -13.89 -4.03 1.99
N ASN A 172 -12.95 -3.84 1.09
CA ASN A 172 -13.14 -3.23 -0.21
C ASN A 172 -12.95 -4.29 -1.31
N TYR A 173 -13.30 -3.94 -2.55
CA TYR A 173 -13.19 -4.87 -3.66
C TYR A 173 -12.55 -4.25 -4.90
N THR A 174 -12.04 -5.13 -5.73
CA THR A 174 -11.60 -4.87 -7.09
C THR A 174 -12.35 -5.82 -8.03
N TYR A 175 -12.39 -5.48 -9.30
CA TYR A 175 -12.95 -6.35 -10.32
C TYR A 175 -11.86 -7.19 -10.97
N TYR A 176 -12.21 -8.39 -11.43
CA TYR A 176 -11.33 -9.23 -12.23
C TYR A 176 -12.12 -9.99 -13.29
N ASN A 177 -11.50 -10.25 -14.42
CA ASN A 177 -12.02 -11.11 -15.47
C ASN A 177 -10.83 -11.81 -16.14
N PRO A 178 -10.57 -13.11 -15.85
CA PRO A 178 -9.42 -13.83 -16.38
C PRO A 178 -9.50 -14.08 -17.89
N LYS A 179 -10.69 -13.93 -18.51
CA LYS A 179 -10.86 -14.05 -19.96
C LYS A 179 -10.44 -12.77 -20.69
N VAL A 180 -10.53 -11.60 -20.03
CA VAL A 180 -10.10 -10.32 -20.59
C VAL A 180 -8.63 -10.08 -20.34
N GLU A 181 -8.18 -10.23 -19.12
CA GLU A 181 -6.78 -10.07 -18.75
C GLU A 181 -6.46 -10.96 -17.54
N LYS A 182 -5.68 -12.00 -17.80
CA LYS A 182 -5.21 -12.92 -16.75
C LYS A 182 -4.24 -12.17 -15.83
N PHE A 183 -4.30 -12.45 -14.56
CA PHE A 183 -3.44 -11.82 -13.53
C PHE A 183 -3.56 -10.30 -13.42
N LYS A 184 -4.82 -9.77 -13.52
CA LYS A 184 -5.08 -8.36 -13.28
C LYS A 184 -6.35 -8.14 -12.49
N ARG A 185 -6.25 -7.28 -11.50
CA ARG A 185 -7.38 -6.68 -10.79
C ARG A 185 -7.56 -5.23 -11.22
N PHE A 186 -8.80 -4.84 -11.39
CA PHE A 186 -9.18 -3.53 -11.88
C PHE A 186 -9.83 -2.73 -10.75
N HIS A 187 -9.44 -1.47 -10.62
CA HIS A 187 -10.02 -0.58 -9.63
C HIS A 187 -11.47 -0.23 -9.95
N LYS A 188 -12.34 -0.24 -8.94
CA LYS A 188 -13.79 -0.04 -9.10
C LYS A 188 -14.19 1.28 -9.77
N PHE A 189 -13.37 2.34 -9.72
CA PHE A 189 -13.70 3.61 -10.38
C PHE A 189 -13.78 3.51 -11.90
N GLY A 190 -13.07 2.60 -12.53
CA GLY A 190 -13.17 2.30 -13.95
C GLY A 190 -14.49 1.60 -14.35
N PHE A 191 -15.29 1.19 -13.36
CA PHE A 191 -16.52 0.42 -13.56
C PHE A 191 -17.79 1.17 -13.14
N ARG A 192 -17.69 2.49 -12.98
CA ARG A 192 -18.88 3.32 -12.76
C ARG A 192 -19.78 3.29 -13.99
N LYS A 193 -21.09 3.30 -13.79
CA LYS A 193 -22.13 3.20 -14.81
C LYS A 193 -21.87 4.08 -16.04
N GLN A 194 -21.55 5.36 -15.82
CA GLN A 194 -21.22 6.31 -16.89
C GLN A 194 -19.95 5.91 -17.67
N THR A 195 -18.94 5.40 -16.97
CA THR A 195 -17.70 4.93 -17.60
C THR A 195 -17.96 3.70 -18.46
N LEU A 196 -18.75 2.75 -17.97
CA LEU A 196 -19.12 1.53 -18.69
C LEU A 196 -19.99 1.84 -19.92
N HIS A 197 -20.94 2.75 -19.79
CA HIS A 197 -21.73 3.24 -20.91
C HIS A 197 -20.82 3.84 -22.01
N LYS A 198 -19.96 4.78 -21.63
CA LYS A 198 -19.05 5.45 -22.58
C LYS A 198 -18.07 4.50 -23.24
N LYS A 199 -17.54 3.52 -22.49
CA LYS A 199 -16.50 2.63 -22.97
C LYS A 199 -17.01 1.44 -23.77
N TYR A 200 -18.18 0.89 -23.41
CA TYR A 200 -18.70 -0.36 -23.96
C TYR A 200 -20.05 -0.22 -24.63
N GLY A 201 -20.65 0.99 -24.68
CA GLY A 201 -21.95 1.23 -25.29
C GLY A 201 -23.13 0.62 -24.54
N LEU A 202 -22.97 0.17 -23.31
CA LEU A 202 -24.03 -0.48 -22.53
C LEU A 202 -25.14 0.51 -22.19
N PRO A 203 -26.44 0.10 -22.27
CA PRO A 203 -27.56 0.98 -22.01
C PRO A 203 -27.56 1.58 -20.61
N LEU A 204 -27.84 2.88 -20.48
CA LEU A 204 -27.98 3.53 -19.16
C LEU A 204 -29.21 3.09 -18.37
N SER A 205 -30.13 2.31 -18.98
CA SER A 205 -31.21 1.63 -18.27
C SER A 205 -30.72 0.50 -17.36
N MET A 206 -29.59 -0.13 -17.69
CA MET A 206 -28.98 -1.16 -16.85
C MET A 206 -28.39 -0.56 -15.56
N THR A 207 -28.41 -1.32 -14.48
CA THR A 207 -27.66 -1.02 -13.26
C THR A 207 -26.16 -1.28 -13.49
N GLU A 208 -25.30 -0.69 -12.66
CA GLU A 208 -23.85 -0.97 -12.69
C GLU A 208 -23.56 -2.47 -12.53
N THR A 209 -24.30 -3.15 -11.65
CA THR A 209 -24.14 -4.59 -11.40
C THR A 209 -24.49 -5.44 -12.63
N GLU A 210 -25.57 -5.10 -13.34
CA GLU A 210 -25.95 -5.78 -14.58
C GLU A 210 -24.91 -5.57 -15.68
N MET A 211 -24.44 -4.33 -15.88
CA MET A 211 -23.36 -4.03 -16.82
C MET A 211 -22.09 -4.84 -16.56
N ILE A 212 -21.68 -4.93 -15.28
CA ILE A 212 -20.48 -5.68 -14.87
C ILE A 212 -20.66 -7.17 -15.13
N LYS A 213 -21.84 -7.72 -14.84
CA LYS A 213 -22.17 -9.13 -15.10
C LYS A 213 -22.16 -9.43 -16.59
N GLU A 214 -22.75 -8.55 -17.41
CA GLU A 214 -22.76 -8.65 -18.88
C GLU A 214 -21.32 -8.70 -19.45
N LEU A 215 -20.43 -7.88 -18.89
CA LEU A 215 -19.01 -7.86 -19.28
C LEU A 215 -18.20 -9.04 -18.68
N GLY A 216 -18.83 -9.92 -17.90
CA GLY A 216 -18.17 -11.10 -17.33
C GLY A 216 -17.17 -10.81 -16.20
N TYR A 217 -17.27 -9.65 -15.53
CA TYR A 217 -16.42 -9.34 -14.40
C TYR A 217 -17.01 -9.81 -13.07
N ASP A 218 -16.15 -10.33 -12.21
CA ASP A 218 -16.44 -10.68 -10.82
C ASP A 218 -15.73 -9.76 -9.84
N ARG A 219 -16.20 -9.77 -8.58
CA ARG A 219 -15.59 -9.00 -7.49
C ARG A 219 -14.70 -9.91 -6.64
N ILE A 220 -13.50 -9.43 -6.32
CA ILE A 220 -12.67 -10.02 -5.28
C ILE A 220 -12.51 -9.01 -4.14
N TRP A 221 -12.76 -9.45 -2.91
CA TRP A 221 -12.78 -8.62 -1.72
C TRP A 221 -11.48 -8.76 -0.94
N ASP A 222 -10.96 -7.66 -0.40
CA ASP A 222 -9.83 -7.64 0.53
C ASP A 222 -10.29 -7.81 1.99
N CYS A 223 -9.39 -7.53 2.93
CA CYS A 223 -9.66 -7.60 4.38
C CYS A 223 -9.87 -6.22 5.02
N GLY A 224 -9.98 -5.16 4.22
CA GLY A 224 -9.91 -3.78 4.70
C GLY A 224 -8.49 -3.36 5.09
N LEU A 225 -8.38 -2.14 5.60
CA LEU A 225 -7.13 -1.52 6.00
C LEU A 225 -7.17 -1.18 7.48
N ILE A 226 -6.01 -1.11 8.12
CA ILE A 226 -5.83 -0.49 9.43
C ILE A 226 -5.59 0.99 9.18
N LYS A 227 -6.35 1.86 9.82
CA LYS A 227 -6.14 3.31 9.78
C LYS A 227 -5.22 3.73 10.93
N TYR A 228 -4.13 4.39 10.61
CA TYR A 228 -3.18 4.97 11.54
C TYR A 228 -3.22 6.50 11.44
N VAL A 229 -3.11 7.17 12.57
CA VAL A 229 -3.11 8.65 12.66
C VAL A 229 -1.96 9.11 13.53
N TYR A 230 -1.22 10.10 13.05
CA TYR A 230 -0.21 10.84 13.81
C TYR A 230 -0.67 12.29 13.94
N LYS A 231 -0.71 12.80 15.16
CA LYS A 231 -1.07 14.19 15.48
C LYS A 231 0.11 14.93 16.09
N GLN A 232 0.20 16.20 15.80
CA GLN A 232 1.15 17.06 16.49
C GLN A 232 0.76 17.15 17.96
N ILE A 233 1.63 16.68 18.84
CA ILE A 233 1.47 16.89 20.29
C ILE A 233 1.74 18.39 20.52
N LYS A 234 0.70 19.10 20.99
CA LYS A 234 0.82 20.50 21.40
C LYS A 234 1.67 20.63 22.66
#